data_e8151a4ea78fcc0389c81f7fe1bff35b
#
_entry.id   e8151a4ea78fcc0389c81f7fe1bff35b
#
_cell.length_a   1.000
_cell.length_b   1.000
_cell.length_c   1.000
_cell.angle_alpha   90.00
_cell.angle_beta   90.00
_cell.angle_gamma   90.00
#
_symmetry.space_group_name_H-M   'P 1'
#
loop_
_entity.id
_entity.type
_entity.pdbx_description
1 polymer ?
#
loop_
_entity_poly.entity_id
_entity_poly.type
_entity_poly.pdbx_seq_one_letter_code
_entity_poly.pdbx_strand_id
1 'polypeptide(L)'
;MNSLSLQYFLAAADHKSITKAAEALFVTQQNISNHIIKLEKEFGIILFDRKPELRLTYAGEQLYRYAKNMQQMEVSLQREMSDIAGDNHGAITIGIPQTRSSYMLSRILPEYHREFPHISLRVVIQNSNRLNDLVEQGDIDVFIGFASQRPNGHIKTISLNKERLCAVVPYDRLSNRYPDSLRSVTNLFNSHFLLSEFVDEEFLLPSEGSRVREAVNRSLRAQNLELKKVALECPNIPTLLFLAREGMGLAFSFESMAQQLLADHIGQPNGVFVFPMDEKIEGDIVIGYSKEHYLSKAAKHFIDKAISCYNHTEF
;
A
#
# COMPACT_ATOMS: atom_id res chain seq x y z
N MET A 1 15.15 -34.49 5.99
CA MET A 1 14.97 -33.07 5.56
C MET A 1 15.58 -32.16 6.64
N ASN A 2 16.40 -31.16 6.26
CA ASN A 2 16.92 -30.17 7.20
C ASN A 2 16.61 -28.73 6.70
N SER A 3 16.61 -27.77 7.63
CA SER A 3 16.28 -26.36 7.35
C SER A 3 17.17 -25.75 6.26
N LEU A 4 18.47 -26.05 6.25
CA LEU A 4 19.42 -25.56 5.26
C LEU A 4 19.08 -26.02 3.83
N SER A 5 18.66 -27.28 3.66
CA SER A 5 18.26 -27.79 2.33
C SER A 5 17.00 -27.09 1.82
N LEU A 6 16.05 -26.81 2.71
CA LEU A 6 14.85 -26.04 2.36
C LEU A 6 15.19 -24.58 2.01
N GLN A 7 16.10 -23.96 2.75
CA GLN A 7 16.56 -22.59 2.46
C GLN A 7 17.20 -22.50 1.06
N TYR A 8 18.06 -23.45 0.70
CA TYR A 8 18.69 -23.48 -0.62
C TYR A 8 17.69 -23.77 -1.74
N PHE A 9 16.72 -24.66 -1.48
CA PHE A 9 15.63 -24.93 -2.40
C PHE A 9 14.77 -23.67 -2.65
N LEU A 10 14.37 -22.96 -1.59
CA LEU A 10 13.61 -21.70 -1.68
C LEU A 10 14.38 -20.63 -2.46
N ALA A 11 15.66 -20.43 -2.16
CA ALA A 11 16.50 -19.47 -2.86
C ALA A 11 16.60 -19.78 -4.37
N ALA A 12 16.78 -21.06 -4.73
CA ALA A 12 16.84 -21.47 -6.14
C ALA A 12 15.51 -21.21 -6.87
N ALA A 13 14.37 -21.43 -6.19
CA ALA A 13 13.05 -21.16 -6.71
C ALA A 13 12.77 -19.67 -6.90
N ASP A 14 13.08 -18.86 -5.87
CA ASP A 14 12.87 -17.41 -5.88
C ASP A 14 13.68 -16.70 -6.97
N HIS A 15 14.94 -17.11 -7.14
CA HIS A 15 15.84 -16.56 -8.17
C HIS A 15 15.66 -17.19 -9.56
N LYS A 16 14.88 -18.28 -9.66
CA LYS A 16 14.75 -19.09 -10.90
C LYS A 16 16.09 -19.46 -11.52
N SER A 17 17.12 -19.60 -10.67
CA SER A 17 18.49 -19.84 -11.07
C SER A 17 19.32 -20.31 -9.88
N ILE A 18 19.97 -21.46 -10.00
CA ILE A 18 20.85 -21.98 -8.97
C ILE A 18 22.08 -21.08 -8.80
N THR A 19 22.61 -20.53 -9.89
CA THR A 19 23.77 -19.65 -9.88
C THR A 19 23.46 -18.34 -9.12
N LYS A 20 22.36 -17.66 -9.45
CA LYS A 20 21.95 -16.43 -8.76
C LYS A 20 21.62 -16.67 -7.29
N ALA A 21 21.02 -17.83 -6.96
CA ALA A 21 20.78 -18.21 -5.58
C ALA A 21 22.09 -18.42 -4.81
N ALA A 22 23.10 -19.02 -5.45
CA ALA A 22 24.41 -19.24 -4.85
C ALA A 22 25.14 -17.91 -4.58
N GLU A 23 25.09 -16.97 -5.52
CA GLU A 23 25.61 -15.62 -5.36
C GLU A 23 24.91 -14.88 -4.20
N ALA A 24 23.58 -14.94 -4.14
CA ALA A 24 22.79 -14.27 -3.10
C ALA A 24 23.06 -14.84 -1.68
N LEU A 25 23.36 -16.13 -1.59
CA LEU A 25 23.66 -16.81 -0.30
C LEU A 25 25.14 -16.94 0.02
N PHE A 26 26.03 -16.40 -0.84
CA PHE A 26 27.49 -16.48 -0.69
C PHE A 26 28.02 -17.90 -0.55
N VAL A 27 27.46 -18.84 -1.34
CA VAL A 27 27.84 -20.24 -1.39
C VAL A 27 28.15 -20.68 -2.83
N THR A 28 28.71 -21.90 -2.99
CA THR A 28 28.93 -22.42 -4.33
C THR A 28 27.66 -22.98 -4.96
N GLN A 29 27.52 -22.86 -6.29
CA GLN A 29 26.43 -23.47 -7.05
C GLN A 29 26.31 -24.97 -6.79
N GLN A 30 27.46 -25.66 -6.66
CA GLN A 30 27.52 -27.09 -6.39
C GLN A 30 26.90 -27.43 -5.02
N ASN A 31 27.08 -26.57 -4.02
CA ASN A 31 26.49 -26.77 -2.70
C ASN A 31 24.96 -26.74 -2.78
N ILE A 32 24.36 -25.73 -3.41
CA ILE A 32 22.90 -25.64 -3.60
C ILE A 32 22.40 -26.85 -4.41
N SER A 33 23.07 -27.20 -5.52
CA SER A 33 22.69 -28.35 -6.35
C SER A 33 22.68 -29.65 -5.56
N ASN A 34 23.69 -29.89 -4.72
CA ASN A 34 23.77 -31.10 -3.90
C ASN A 34 22.63 -31.18 -2.87
N HIS A 35 22.27 -30.05 -2.27
CA HIS A 35 21.14 -30.01 -1.32
C HIS A 35 19.79 -30.25 -2.00
N ILE A 36 19.58 -29.70 -3.21
CA ILE A 36 18.38 -29.97 -4.03
C ILE A 36 18.31 -31.43 -4.42
N ILE A 37 19.40 -32.02 -4.94
CA ILE A 37 19.46 -33.44 -5.29
C ILE A 37 19.20 -34.33 -4.07
N LYS A 38 19.68 -33.93 -2.89
CA LYS A 38 19.41 -34.67 -1.65
C LYS A 38 17.93 -34.65 -1.28
N LEU A 39 17.24 -33.49 -1.44
CA LEU A 39 15.77 -33.41 -1.25
C LEU A 39 15.02 -34.25 -2.27
N GLU A 40 15.40 -34.17 -3.56
CA GLU A 40 14.78 -34.96 -4.64
C GLU A 40 14.94 -36.48 -4.38
N LYS A 41 16.09 -36.91 -3.88
CA LYS A 41 16.33 -38.32 -3.49
C LYS A 41 15.53 -38.72 -2.25
N GLU A 42 15.45 -37.86 -1.23
CA GLU A 42 14.72 -38.11 0.00
C GLU A 42 13.22 -38.31 -0.25
N PHE A 43 12.62 -37.50 -1.14
CA PHE A 43 11.22 -37.61 -1.52
C PHE A 43 10.96 -38.56 -2.68
N GLY A 44 11.98 -38.97 -3.43
CA GLY A 44 11.85 -39.78 -4.64
C GLY A 44 11.17 -39.05 -5.81
N ILE A 45 11.20 -37.71 -5.81
CA ILE A 45 10.44 -36.86 -6.76
C ILE A 45 11.37 -35.74 -7.24
N ILE A 46 11.26 -35.39 -8.54
CA ILE A 46 11.95 -34.24 -9.13
C ILE A 46 11.21 -32.97 -8.72
N LEU A 47 11.96 -31.99 -8.20
CA LEU A 47 11.42 -30.72 -7.70
C LEU A 47 11.59 -29.58 -8.72
N PHE A 48 12.59 -29.67 -9.60
CA PHE A 48 12.86 -28.68 -10.62
C PHE A 48 12.94 -29.28 -12.02
N ASP A 49 12.24 -28.65 -12.98
CA ASP A 49 12.55 -28.77 -14.40
C ASP A 49 13.73 -27.83 -14.71
N ARG A 50 14.79 -28.41 -15.32
CA ARG A 50 16.05 -27.69 -15.54
C ARG A 50 16.20 -27.12 -16.96
N LYS A 51 15.29 -27.43 -17.87
CA LYS A 51 15.33 -27.02 -19.28
C LYS A 51 13.92 -26.60 -19.75
N PRO A 52 13.78 -25.52 -20.56
CA PRO A 52 14.85 -24.58 -21.01
C PRO A 52 15.33 -23.63 -19.90
N GLU A 53 14.56 -23.44 -18.86
CA GLU A 53 14.84 -22.60 -17.68
C GLU A 53 14.54 -23.38 -16.40
N LEU A 54 15.14 -22.96 -15.29
CA LEU A 54 14.85 -23.54 -13.98
C LEU A 54 13.43 -23.17 -13.55
N ARG A 55 12.55 -24.17 -13.45
CA ARG A 55 11.14 -24.01 -13.01
C ARG A 55 10.79 -25.08 -12.00
N LEU A 56 9.90 -24.76 -11.09
CA LEU A 56 9.35 -25.74 -10.16
C LEU A 56 8.46 -26.73 -10.93
N THR A 57 8.58 -28.01 -10.62
CA THR A 57 7.56 -29.00 -10.97
C THR A 57 6.32 -28.81 -10.08
N TYR A 58 5.22 -29.50 -10.35
CA TYR A 58 4.06 -29.51 -9.46
C TYR A 58 4.45 -29.91 -8.02
N ALA A 59 5.29 -30.94 -7.87
CA ALA A 59 5.82 -31.34 -6.56
C ALA A 59 6.71 -30.26 -5.93
N GLY A 60 7.52 -29.58 -6.73
CA GLY A 60 8.32 -28.44 -6.34
C GLY A 60 7.45 -27.28 -5.83
N GLU A 61 6.35 -26.97 -6.50
CA GLU A 61 5.41 -25.92 -6.04
C GLU A 61 4.75 -26.28 -4.71
N GLN A 62 4.38 -27.55 -4.50
CA GLN A 62 3.86 -28.00 -3.22
C GLN A 62 4.93 -27.85 -2.11
N LEU A 63 6.16 -28.36 -2.36
CA LEU A 63 7.24 -28.21 -1.39
C LEU A 63 7.56 -26.74 -1.13
N TYR A 64 7.53 -25.88 -2.14
CA TYR A 64 7.77 -24.45 -1.98
C TYR A 64 6.81 -23.82 -0.97
N ARG A 65 5.50 -24.11 -1.08
CA ARG A 65 4.50 -23.59 -0.12
C ARG A 65 4.79 -24.06 1.31
N TYR A 66 5.03 -25.37 1.49
CA TYR A 66 5.33 -25.91 2.82
C TYR A 66 6.65 -25.37 3.37
N ALA A 67 7.69 -25.25 2.55
CA ALA A 67 8.99 -24.73 2.96
C ALA A 67 8.89 -23.23 3.36
N LYS A 68 8.11 -22.41 2.63
CA LYS A 68 7.83 -21.03 3.02
C LYS A 68 7.11 -20.96 4.36
N ASN A 69 6.09 -21.78 4.59
CA ASN A 69 5.39 -21.83 5.87
C ASN A 69 6.32 -22.23 7.02
N MET A 70 7.19 -23.22 6.82
CA MET A 70 8.17 -23.63 7.83
C MET A 70 9.16 -22.50 8.14
N GLN A 71 9.64 -21.80 7.13
CA GLN A 71 10.53 -20.64 7.32
C GLN A 71 9.83 -19.54 8.13
N GLN A 72 8.56 -19.26 7.85
CA GLN A 72 7.78 -18.26 8.60
C GLN A 72 7.51 -18.70 10.05
N MET A 73 7.27 -19.97 10.28
CA MET A 73 7.15 -20.50 11.65
C MET A 73 8.45 -20.33 12.45
N GLU A 74 9.62 -20.57 11.83
CA GLU A 74 10.91 -20.34 12.46
C GLU A 74 11.12 -18.85 12.80
N VAL A 75 10.82 -17.94 11.87
CA VAL A 75 10.87 -16.49 12.11
C VAL A 75 9.90 -16.07 13.22
N SER A 76 8.68 -16.61 13.22
CA SER A 76 7.68 -16.33 14.25
C SER A 76 8.14 -16.78 15.62
N LEU A 77 8.71 -17.97 15.72
CA LEU A 77 9.27 -18.48 16.97
C LEU A 77 10.41 -17.60 17.50
N GLN A 78 11.34 -17.20 16.62
CA GLN A 78 12.45 -16.33 17.03
C GLN A 78 11.93 -14.97 17.56
N ARG A 79 10.94 -14.40 16.91
CA ARG A 79 10.29 -13.14 17.35
C ARG A 79 9.60 -13.30 18.71
N GLU A 80 8.85 -14.39 18.89
CA GLU A 80 8.17 -14.67 20.15
C GLU A 80 9.14 -14.87 21.29
N MET A 81 10.24 -15.60 21.06
CA MET A 81 11.29 -15.79 22.07
C MET A 81 11.98 -14.46 22.42
N SER A 82 12.25 -13.60 21.45
CA SER A 82 12.80 -12.26 21.69
C SER A 82 11.84 -11.40 22.51
N ASP A 83 10.55 -11.40 22.17
CA ASP A 83 9.50 -10.67 22.91
C ASP A 83 9.34 -11.17 24.37
N ILE A 84 9.49 -12.50 24.61
CA ILE A 84 9.47 -13.11 25.96
C ILE A 84 10.72 -12.70 26.75
N ALA A 85 11.89 -12.70 26.13
CA ALA A 85 13.13 -12.29 26.75
C ALA A 85 13.15 -10.81 27.17
N GLY A 86 12.12 -10.03 26.79
CA GLY A 86 12.03 -8.61 27.11
C GLY A 86 12.98 -7.74 26.28
N ASP A 87 13.49 -8.29 25.19
CA ASP A 87 14.34 -7.56 24.25
C ASP A 87 13.48 -6.55 23.50
N ASN A 88 13.70 -5.26 23.77
CA ASN A 88 13.03 -4.16 23.06
C ASN A 88 13.64 -3.90 21.67
N HIS A 89 14.57 -4.73 21.24
CA HIS A 89 15.12 -4.72 19.89
C HIS A 89 14.26 -5.61 18.99
N GLY A 90 14.03 -5.15 17.78
CA GLY A 90 13.24 -5.91 16.82
C GLY A 90 13.20 -5.24 15.46
N ALA A 91 12.47 -5.82 14.56
CA ALA A 91 12.21 -5.26 13.25
C ALA A 91 10.73 -5.42 12.91
N ILE A 92 10.19 -4.44 12.20
CA ILE A 92 8.86 -4.50 11.60
C ILE A 92 8.95 -4.17 10.12
N THR A 93 8.31 -4.99 9.30
CA THR A 93 8.17 -4.73 7.86
C THR A 93 6.74 -4.31 7.55
N ILE A 94 6.59 -3.09 7.05
CA ILE A 94 5.31 -2.43 6.80
C ILE A 94 5.08 -2.38 5.29
N GLY A 95 3.99 -2.97 4.83
CA GLY A 95 3.54 -2.86 3.44
C GLY A 95 2.58 -1.68 3.25
N ILE A 96 2.77 -0.88 2.21
CA ILE A 96 1.89 0.26 1.92
C ILE A 96 1.91 0.60 0.42
N PRO A 97 0.79 1.03 -0.20
CA PRO A 97 0.79 1.53 -1.57
C PRO A 97 1.56 2.85 -1.69
N GLN A 98 2.23 3.03 -2.84
CA GLN A 98 2.98 4.25 -3.15
C GLN A 98 2.15 5.52 -2.92
N THR A 99 0.89 5.52 -3.33
CA THR A 99 0.00 6.68 -3.21
C THR A 99 -0.28 7.12 -1.77
N ARG A 100 -0.07 6.23 -0.78
CA ARG A 100 -0.32 6.50 0.64
C ARG A 100 0.93 6.64 1.48
N SER A 101 2.06 6.12 0.99
CA SER A 101 3.28 6.02 1.78
C SER A 101 3.76 7.38 2.30
N SER A 102 3.77 8.41 1.46
CA SER A 102 4.29 9.72 1.82
C SER A 102 3.47 10.40 2.93
N TYR A 103 2.13 10.37 2.84
CA TYR A 103 1.31 11.09 3.80
C TYR A 103 0.94 10.26 5.04
N MET A 104 0.73 8.95 4.92
CA MET A 104 0.40 8.13 6.09
C MET A 104 1.61 7.82 6.96
N LEU A 105 2.74 7.41 6.36
CA LEU A 105 3.92 7.07 7.12
C LEU A 105 4.58 8.29 7.76
N SER A 106 4.56 9.46 7.09
CA SER A 106 5.08 10.70 7.68
C SER A 106 4.33 11.12 8.95
N ARG A 107 3.09 10.70 9.12
CA ARG A 107 2.30 10.94 10.33
C ARG A 107 2.55 9.88 11.40
N ILE A 108 2.68 8.60 11.04
CA ILE A 108 2.79 7.50 12.00
C ILE A 108 4.23 7.30 12.48
N LEU A 109 5.20 7.23 11.56
CA LEU A 109 6.56 6.79 11.87
C LEU A 109 7.33 7.73 12.81
N PRO A 110 7.22 9.07 12.75
CA PRO A 110 7.94 9.93 13.68
C PRO A 110 7.56 9.70 15.14
N GLU A 111 6.27 9.51 15.42
CA GLU A 111 5.80 9.21 16.77
C GLU A 111 6.19 7.82 17.21
N TYR A 112 6.03 6.83 16.33
CA TYR A 112 6.41 5.44 16.58
C TYR A 112 7.91 5.33 16.90
N HIS A 113 8.78 5.92 16.08
CA HIS A 113 10.23 5.86 16.27
C HIS A 113 10.70 6.57 17.55
N ARG A 114 10.04 7.67 17.95
CA ARG A 114 10.34 8.36 19.19
C ARG A 114 10.06 7.48 20.42
N GLU A 115 9.00 6.70 20.35
CA GLU A 115 8.58 5.81 21.44
C GLU A 115 9.37 4.48 21.44
N PHE A 116 9.74 4.00 20.24
CA PHE A 116 10.45 2.72 20.03
C PHE A 116 11.71 2.89 19.18
N PRO A 117 12.76 3.60 19.66
CA PRO A 117 13.92 3.98 18.86
C PRO A 117 14.82 2.79 18.46
N HIS A 118 14.71 1.67 19.15
CA HIS A 118 15.51 0.45 18.90
C HIS A 118 14.86 -0.53 17.93
N ILE A 119 13.66 -0.21 17.42
CA ILE A 119 12.98 -1.05 16.43
C ILE A 119 13.41 -0.63 15.04
N SER A 120 13.93 -1.58 14.27
CA SER A 120 14.26 -1.39 12.85
C SER A 120 12.99 -1.36 12.00
N LEU A 121 12.86 -0.35 11.14
CA LEU A 121 11.71 -0.14 10.29
C LEU A 121 12.07 -0.45 8.83
N ARG A 122 11.29 -1.32 8.20
CA ARG A 122 11.38 -1.61 6.76
C ARG A 122 10.04 -1.33 6.10
N VAL A 123 10.06 -0.63 4.97
CA VAL A 123 8.87 -0.32 4.19
C VAL A 123 8.91 -1.04 2.85
N VAL A 124 7.82 -1.70 2.51
CA VAL A 124 7.61 -2.39 1.23
C VAL A 124 6.50 -1.69 0.47
N ILE A 125 6.83 -1.15 -0.70
CA ILE A 125 5.87 -0.46 -1.57
C ILE A 125 5.32 -1.43 -2.61
N GLN A 126 4.02 -1.70 -2.54
CA GLN A 126 3.31 -2.57 -3.50
C GLN A 126 1.85 -2.14 -3.61
N ASN A 127 1.11 -2.65 -4.60
CA ASN A 127 -0.34 -2.47 -4.66
C ASN A 127 -1.05 -3.30 -3.58
N SER A 128 -2.29 -2.92 -3.23
CA SER A 128 -3.03 -3.56 -2.12
C SER A 128 -3.22 -5.07 -2.29
N ASN A 129 -3.42 -5.57 -3.51
CA ASN A 129 -3.58 -7.00 -3.74
C ASN A 129 -2.28 -7.75 -3.40
N ARG A 130 -1.14 -7.24 -3.91
CA ARG A 130 0.16 -7.86 -3.62
C ARG A 130 0.53 -7.77 -2.14
N LEU A 131 0.14 -6.70 -1.45
CA LEU A 131 0.36 -6.57 -0.01
C LEU A 131 -0.42 -7.61 0.80
N ASN A 132 -1.64 -7.96 0.37
CA ASN A 132 -2.39 -9.05 1.00
C ASN A 132 -1.64 -10.38 0.86
N ASP A 133 -1.13 -10.69 -0.34
CA ASP A 133 -0.33 -11.92 -0.55
C ASP A 133 0.92 -11.94 0.34
N LEU A 134 1.65 -10.82 0.41
CA LEU A 134 2.88 -10.71 1.19
C LEU A 134 2.64 -10.85 2.71
N VAL A 135 1.53 -10.32 3.22
CA VAL A 135 1.16 -10.49 4.64
C VAL A 135 0.76 -11.92 4.94
N GLU A 136 0.04 -12.57 4.02
CA GLU A 136 -0.35 -13.97 4.16
C GLU A 136 0.87 -14.90 4.11
N GLN A 137 1.85 -14.59 3.25
CA GLN A 137 3.13 -15.30 3.14
C GLN A 137 4.09 -14.98 4.31
N GLY A 138 3.79 -13.96 5.14
CA GLY A 138 4.64 -13.51 6.24
C GLY A 138 5.89 -12.73 5.80
N ASP A 139 5.97 -12.31 4.54
CA ASP A 139 7.06 -11.48 4.01
C ASP A 139 6.98 -10.03 4.52
N ILE A 140 5.80 -9.59 4.97
CA ILE A 140 5.55 -8.34 5.69
C ILE A 140 4.72 -8.61 6.94
N ASP A 141 4.91 -7.82 7.98
CA ASP A 141 4.22 -7.99 9.26
C ASP A 141 2.82 -7.40 9.25
N VAL A 142 2.71 -6.20 8.72
CA VAL A 142 1.47 -5.45 8.59
C VAL A 142 1.40 -4.76 7.24
N PHE A 143 0.20 -4.49 6.77
CA PHE A 143 0.02 -3.59 5.64
C PHE A 143 -1.01 -2.51 5.96
N ILE A 144 -0.86 -1.34 5.34
CA ILE A 144 -1.88 -0.30 5.30
C ILE A 144 -2.34 -0.17 3.85
N GLY A 145 -3.65 -0.29 3.61
CA GLY A 145 -4.18 -0.23 2.25
C GLY A 145 -5.69 -0.35 2.23
N PHE A 146 -6.25 -0.53 1.06
CA PHE A 146 -7.66 -0.88 0.98
C PHE A 146 -7.91 -2.32 1.43
N ALA A 147 -9.03 -2.53 2.12
CA ALA A 147 -9.53 -3.87 2.40
C ALA A 147 -9.64 -4.68 1.10
N SER A 148 -9.28 -5.97 1.17
CA SER A 148 -9.41 -6.86 0.02
C SER A 148 -10.89 -7.02 -0.37
N GLN A 149 -11.18 -6.95 -1.66
CA GLN A 149 -12.51 -7.28 -2.19
C GLN A 149 -12.81 -8.79 -2.10
N ARG A 150 -11.79 -9.61 -1.89
CA ARG A 150 -11.92 -11.08 -1.68
C ARG A 150 -11.28 -11.42 -0.34
N PRO A 151 -11.98 -11.21 0.78
CA PRO A 151 -11.45 -11.55 2.09
C PRO A 151 -11.21 -13.07 2.15
N ASN A 152 -9.95 -13.43 2.34
CA ASN A 152 -9.58 -14.78 2.73
C ASN A 152 -9.61 -14.83 4.26
N GLY A 153 -10.04 -15.80 4.91
CA GLY A 153 -10.15 -15.87 6.39
C GLY A 153 -8.82 -15.72 7.16
N HIS A 154 -7.67 -15.66 6.47
CA HIS A 154 -6.31 -15.68 7.05
C HIS A 154 -5.78 -14.30 7.48
N ILE A 155 -6.36 -13.22 6.97
CA ILE A 155 -5.95 -11.85 7.30
C ILE A 155 -6.97 -11.23 8.26
N LYS A 156 -6.50 -10.62 9.34
CA LYS A 156 -7.29 -9.73 10.18
C LYS A 156 -7.07 -8.30 9.73
N THR A 157 -8.16 -7.55 9.58
CA THR A 157 -8.13 -6.14 9.21
C THR A 157 -8.80 -5.29 10.27
N ILE A 158 -8.28 -4.10 10.50
CA ILE A 158 -8.83 -3.08 11.37
C ILE A 158 -9.03 -1.84 10.52
N SER A 159 -10.24 -1.29 10.51
CA SER A 159 -10.53 -0.05 9.76
C SER A 159 -9.80 1.12 10.40
N LEU A 160 -9.09 1.90 9.58
CA LEU A 160 -8.42 3.13 9.99
C LEU A 160 -9.23 4.36 9.59
N ASN A 161 -9.75 4.36 8.36
CA ASN A 161 -10.50 5.50 7.83
C ASN A 161 -11.38 5.07 6.64
N LYS A 162 -12.44 5.84 6.40
CA LYS A 162 -13.24 5.79 5.17
C LYS A 162 -12.79 6.90 4.25
N GLU A 163 -12.48 6.56 3.02
CA GLU A 163 -12.06 7.54 2.04
C GLU A 163 -13.24 8.07 1.24
N ARG A 164 -13.20 9.38 0.99
CA ARG A 164 -14.09 10.05 0.04
C ARG A 164 -13.29 10.59 -1.13
N LEU A 165 -13.93 10.67 -2.28
CA LEU A 165 -13.41 11.41 -3.41
C LEU A 165 -13.53 12.91 -3.12
N CYS A 166 -12.52 13.69 -3.47
CA CYS A 166 -12.60 15.14 -3.46
C CYS A 166 -12.14 15.72 -4.79
N ALA A 167 -12.68 16.88 -5.12
CA ALA A 167 -12.17 17.76 -6.16
C ALA A 167 -11.25 18.80 -5.51
N VAL A 168 -10.10 19.03 -6.14
CA VAL A 168 -9.13 20.06 -5.74
C VAL A 168 -9.15 21.13 -6.80
N VAL A 169 -9.64 22.31 -6.43
CA VAL A 169 -9.89 23.44 -7.33
C VAL A 169 -8.91 24.55 -7.00
N PRO A 170 -8.09 25.02 -7.95
CA PRO A 170 -7.22 26.18 -7.74
C PRO A 170 -8.00 27.39 -7.25
N TYR A 171 -7.44 28.10 -6.26
CA TYR A 171 -8.10 29.28 -5.68
C TYR A 171 -8.50 30.30 -6.74
N ASP A 172 -7.60 30.62 -7.67
CA ASP A 172 -7.84 31.64 -8.71
C ASP A 172 -8.94 31.21 -9.71
N ARG A 173 -9.06 29.92 -10.00
CA ARG A 173 -10.15 29.43 -10.87
C ARG A 173 -11.52 29.65 -10.22
N LEU A 174 -11.65 29.39 -8.94
CA LEU A 174 -12.91 29.59 -8.22
C LEU A 174 -13.19 31.09 -7.99
N SER A 175 -12.20 31.85 -7.55
CA SER A 175 -12.37 33.30 -7.26
C SER A 175 -12.68 34.11 -8.52
N ASN A 176 -12.05 33.81 -9.64
CA ASN A 176 -12.35 34.46 -10.92
C ASN A 176 -13.73 34.11 -11.45
N ARG A 177 -14.20 32.88 -11.18
CA ARG A 177 -15.54 32.45 -11.63
C ARG A 177 -16.65 33.04 -10.76
N TYR A 178 -16.39 33.26 -9.47
CA TYR A 178 -17.38 33.78 -8.51
C TYR A 178 -16.85 34.96 -7.68
N PRO A 179 -16.47 36.09 -8.32
CA PRO A 179 -15.79 37.19 -7.64
C PRO A 179 -16.60 37.78 -6.50
N ASP A 180 -17.91 37.91 -6.67
CA ASP A 180 -18.80 38.56 -5.68
C ASP A 180 -19.46 37.58 -4.71
N SER A 181 -19.30 36.29 -4.93
CA SER A 181 -20.00 35.23 -4.16
C SER A 181 -19.12 34.09 -3.71
N LEU A 182 -17.80 34.26 -3.74
CA LEU A 182 -16.81 33.21 -3.42
C LEU A 182 -17.12 32.49 -2.11
N ARG A 183 -17.39 33.23 -1.03
CA ARG A 183 -17.69 32.63 0.30
C ARG A 183 -18.96 31.79 0.29
N SER A 184 -20.03 32.26 -0.37
CA SER A 184 -21.30 31.54 -0.46
C SER A 184 -21.17 30.28 -1.29
N VAL A 185 -20.46 30.34 -2.40
CA VAL A 185 -20.20 29.21 -3.29
C VAL A 185 -19.29 28.18 -2.62
N THR A 186 -18.25 28.61 -1.88
CA THR A 186 -17.40 27.70 -1.11
C THR A 186 -18.21 26.94 -0.07
N ASN A 187 -19.10 27.61 0.66
CA ASN A 187 -19.98 26.95 1.63
C ASN A 187 -20.93 25.93 0.95
N LEU A 188 -21.49 26.27 -0.21
CA LEU A 188 -22.33 25.37 -0.98
C LEU A 188 -21.53 24.13 -1.43
N PHE A 189 -20.36 24.32 -2.02
CA PHE A 189 -19.52 23.25 -2.55
C PHE A 189 -18.91 22.34 -1.46
N ASN A 190 -18.73 22.85 -0.25
CA ASN A 190 -18.37 22.00 0.90
C ASN A 190 -19.49 21.00 1.26
N SER A 191 -20.74 21.33 0.94
CA SER A 191 -21.89 20.43 1.16
C SER A 191 -22.24 19.62 -0.07
N HIS A 192 -22.08 20.18 -1.26
CA HIS A 192 -22.44 19.56 -2.53
C HIS A 192 -21.63 20.16 -3.69
N PHE A 193 -20.54 19.51 -4.09
CA PHE A 193 -19.71 19.95 -5.19
C PHE A 193 -20.37 19.68 -6.54
N LEU A 194 -20.57 20.73 -7.33
CA LEU A 194 -21.19 20.66 -8.65
C LEU A 194 -20.12 20.55 -9.74
N LEU A 195 -19.72 19.31 -10.09
CA LEU A 195 -18.73 19.07 -11.14
C LEU A 195 -19.17 19.63 -12.52
N SER A 196 -20.48 19.70 -12.77
CA SER A 196 -21.06 20.27 -13.99
C SER A 196 -20.65 21.73 -14.28
N GLU A 197 -20.36 22.49 -13.21
CA GLU A 197 -19.91 23.87 -13.32
C GLU A 197 -18.49 24.01 -13.89
N PHE A 198 -17.71 22.93 -13.89
CA PHE A 198 -16.28 22.96 -14.22
C PHE A 198 -15.92 22.12 -15.46
N VAL A 199 -16.87 21.51 -16.16
CA VAL A 199 -16.60 20.59 -17.30
C VAL A 199 -15.76 21.21 -18.43
N ASP A 200 -15.73 22.53 -18.53
CA ASP A 200 -14.97 23.29 -19.53
C ASP A 200 -13.53 23.62 -19.08
N GLU A 201 -13.22 23.38 -17.82
CA GLU A 201 -11.91 23.64 -17.24
C GLU A 201 -10.87 22.58 -17.63
N GLU A 202 -9.60 22.87 -17.34
CA GLU A 202 -8.51 21.91 -17.51
C GLU A 202 -8.45 20.96 -16.33
N PHE A 203 -8.35 19.66 -16.62
CA PHE A 203 -8.29 18.60 -15.61
C PHE A 203 -6.95 17.88 -15.59
N LEU A 204 -6.52 17.55 -14.38
CA LEU A 204 -5.36 16.73 -14.08
C LEU A 204 -5.87 15.39 -13.53
N LEU A 205 -5.79 14.33 -14.30
CA LEU A 205 -6.43 13.07 -13.97
C LEU A 205 -5.42 12.00 -13.54
N PRO A 206 -5.76 11.18 -12.53
CA PRO A 206 -5.03 9.96 -12.27
C PRO A 206 -5.15 9.00 -13.46
N SER A 207 -4.11 8.19 -13.70
CA SER A 207 -4.13 7.18 -14.76
C SER A 207 -5.27 6.18 -14.58
N GLU A 208 -5.73 5.62 -15.69
CA GLU A 208 -6.74 4.57 -15.72
C GLU A 208 -6.35 3.38 -14.81
N GLY A 209 -7.35 2.71 -14.23
CA GLY A 209 -7.16 1.61 -13.28
C GLY A 209 -6.82 2.04 -11.85
N SER A 210 -6.67 3.33 -11.57
CA SER A 210 -6.59 3.81 -10.19
C SER A 210 -8.00 3.96 -9.59
N ARG A 211 -8.15 3.68 -8.28
CA ARG A 211 -9.45 3.81 -7.59
C ARG A 211 -10.02 5.23 -7.64
N VAL A 212 -9.17 6.25 -7.62
CA VAL A 212 -9.60 7.65 -7.77
C VAL A 212 -10.15 7.86 -9.17
N ARG A 213 -9.44 7.40 -10.23
CA ARG A 213 -9.94 7.53 -11.61
C ARG A 213 -11.27 6.78 -11.83
N GLU A 214 -11.38 5.58 -11.29
CA GLU A 214 -12.63 4.80 -11.34
C GLU A 214 -13.79 5.54 -10.67
N ALA A 215 -13.57 6.17 -9.50
CA ALA A 215 -14.58 6.98 -8.82
C ALA A 215 -14.97 8.21 -9.63
N VAL A 216 -13.98 8.93 -10.19
CA VAL A 216 -14.24 10.07 -11.11
C VAL A 216 -15.09 9.62 -12.31
N ASN A 217 -14.70 8.53 -12.95
CA ASN A 217 -15.43 8.02 -14.12
C ASN A 217 -16.87 7.56 -13.76
N ARG A 218 -17.09 7.03 -12.54
CA ARG A 218 -18.45 6.73 -12.06
C ARG A 218 -19.27 8.00 -11.84
N SER A 219 -18.69 9.02 -11.19
CA SER A 219 -19.34 10.30 -10.95
C SER A 219 -19.76 10.99 -12.26
N LEU A 220 -18.85 11.01 -13.25
CA LEU A 220 -19.14 11.56 -14.58
C LEU A 220 -20.29 10.81 -15.27
N ARG A 221 -20.26 9.48 -15.25
CA ARG A 221 -21.34 8.66 -15.85
C ARG A 221 -22.67 8.87 -15.14
N ALA A 222 -22.68 8.92 -13.82
CA ALA A 222 -23.91 9.11 -13.03
C ALA A 222 -24.58 10.46 -13.33
N GLN A 223 -23.79 11.49 -13.64
CA GLN A 223 -24.27 12.84 -13.95
C GLN A 223 -24.39 13.11 -15.48
N ASN A 224 -24.06 12.12 -16.32
CA ASN A 224 -24.00 12.26 -17.79
C ASN A 224 -23.12 13.44 -18.23
N LEU A 225 -21.95 13.58 -17.59
CA LEU A 225 -20.98 14.64 -17.85
C LEU A 225 -19.75 14.07 -18.58
N GLU A 226 -19.13 14.96 -19.39
CA GLU A 226 -17.86 14.68 -20.06
C GLU A 226 -16.89 15.86 -19.81
N LEU A 227 -15.64 15.54 -19.45
CA LEU A 227 -14.59 16.54 -19.27
C LEU A 227 -14.05 16.95 -20.64
N LYS A 228 -14.13 18.22 -20.97
CA LYS A 228 -13.74 18.72 -22.31
C LYS A 228 -12.24 18.83 -22.51
N LYS A 229 -11.47 19.04 -21.43
CA LYS A 229 -10.03 19.29 -21.51
C LYS A 229 -9.30 18.50 -20.42
N VAL A 230 -8.54 17.50 -20.82
CA VAL A 230 -7.61 16.79 -19.94
C VAL A 230 -6.21 17.30 -20.26
N ALA A 231 -5.64 18.11 -19.37
CA ALA A 231 -4.32 18.72 -19.56
C ALA A 231 -3.18 17.74 -19.21
N LEU A 232 -3.43 16.81 -18.28
CA LEU A 232 -2.43 15.82 -17.85
C LEU A 232 -3.09 14.56 -17.33
N GLU A 233 -2.52 13.42 -17.70
CA GLU A 233 -2.75 12.15 -17.00
C GLU A 233 -1.45 11.68 -16.32
N CYS A 234 -1.49 11.36 -15.01
CA CYS A 234 -0.32 10.95 -14.25
C CYS A 234 -0.71 9.93 -13.17
N PRO A 235 0.07 8.83 -12.99
CA PRO A 235 -0.21 7.84 -11.95
C PRO A 235 0.07 8.35 -10.53
N ASN A 236 0.85 9.43 -10.40
CA ASN A 236 1.23 10.00 -9.11
C ASN A 236 0.26 11.11 -8.68
N ILE A 237 -0.72 10.78 -7.83
CA ILE A 237 -1.73 11.74 -7.36
C ILE A 237 -1.11 12.93 -6.62
N PRO A 238 -0.13 12.80 -5.71
CA PRO A 238 0.57 13.95 -5.13
C PRO A 238 1.07 14.96 -6.16
N THR A 239 1.63 14.50 -7.28
CA THR A 239 2.06 15.40 -8.38
C THR A 239 0.88 16.19 -8.93
N LEU A 240 -0.27 15.55 -9.16
CA LEU A 240 -1.47 16.23 -9.64
C LEU A 240 -1.96 17.29 -8.66
N LEU A 241 -1.90 17.00 -7.36
CA LEU A 241 -2.30 17.94 -6.29
C LEU A 241 -1.39 19.19 -6.27
N PHE A 242 -0.07 19.00 -6.37
CA PHE A 242 0.86 20.12 -6.42
C PHE A 242 0.71 20.95 -7.69
N LEU A 243 0.46 20.32 -8.85
CA LEU A 243 0.19 21.04 -10.10
C LEU A 243 -1.16 21.78 -10.07
N ALA A 244 -2.17 21.24 -9.40
CA ALA A 244 -3.41 21.96 -9.16
C ALA A 244 -3.18 23.19 -8.27
N ARG A 245 -2.37 23.08 -7.23
CA ARG A 245 -1.97 24.21 -6.40
C ARG A 245 -1.30 25.32 -7.22
N GLU A 246 -0.46 24.96 -8.19
CA GLU A 246 0.18 25.93 -9.11
C GLU A 246 -0.78 26.43 -10.21
N GLY A 247 -2.09 26.13 -10.14
CA GLY A 247 -3.11 26.67 -11.04
C GLY A 247 -3.22 25.97 -12.39
N MET A 248 -2.51 24.84 -12.62
CA MET A 248 -2.51 24.16 -13.92
C MET A 248 -3.87 23.58 -14.30
N GLY A 249 -4.71 23.21 -13.33
CA GLY A 249 -6.04 22.64 -13.57
C GLY A 249 -6.66 22.05 -12.33
N LEU A 250 -7.88 21.52 -12.43
CA LEU A 250 -8.57 20.83 -11.37
C LEU A 250 -8.04 19.40 -11.24
N ALA A 251 -7.85 18.92 -10.01
CA ALA A 251 -7.44 17.56 -9.75
C ALA A 251 -8.45 16.81 -8.88
N PHE A 252 -8.35 15.48 -8.87
CA PHE A 252 -9.13 14.63 -7.98
C PHE A 252 -8.22 13.78 -7.11
N SER A 253 -8.64 13.56 -5.87
CA SER A 253 -7.84 12.82 -4.89
C SER A 253 -8.72 12.11 -3.86
N PHE A 254 -8.05 11.34 -2.99
CA PHE A 254 -8.60 11.00 -1.69
C PHE A 254 -8.65 12.27 -0.84
N GLU A 255 -9.77 12.49 -0.14
CA GLU A 255 -9.94 13.67 0.71
C GLU A 255 -8.85 13.75 1.79
N SER A 256 -8.57 12.64 2.47
CA SER A 256 -7.52 12.59 3.51
C SER A 256 -6.14 12.97 2.98
N MET A 257 -5.81 12.56 1.75
CA MET A 257 -4.54 12.91 1.11
C MET A 257 -4.47 14.40 0.77
N ALA A 258 -5.52 14.95 0.16
CA ALA A 258 -5.56 16.37 -0.20
C ALA A 258 -5.48 17.26 1.03
N GLN A 259 -6.24 16.94 2.09
CA GLN A 259 -6.22 17.65 3.36
C GLN A 259 -4.83 17.67 4.01
N GLN A 260 -4.11 16.56 3.97
CA GLN A 260 -2.79 16.48 4.59
C GLN A 260 -1.69 17.14 3.75
N LEU A 261 -1.66 16.90 2.43
CA LEU A 261 -0.59 17.41 1.56
C LEU A 261 -0.72 18.91 1.24
N LEU A 262 -1.94 19.44 1.32
CA LEU A 262 -2.23 20.83 0.97
C LEU A 262 -2.72 21.66 2.14
N ALA A 263 -2.58 21.17 3.39
CA ALA A 263 -3.14 21.78 4.61
C ALA A 263 -2.90 23.30 4.69
N ASP A 264 -1.66 23.74 4.47
CA ASP A 264 -1.25 25.15 4.55
C ASP A 264 -1.73 26.01 3.38
N HIS A 265 -2.31 25.40 2.36
CA HIS A 265 -2.75 26.06 1.12
C HIS A 265 -4.26 26.02 0.89
N ILE A 266 -5.02 25.31 1.75
CA ILE A 266 -6.47 25.20 1.59
C ILE A 266 -7.14 26.53 1.97
N GLY A 267 -7.94 27.07 1.05
CA GLY A 267 -8.68 28.32 1.22
C GLY A 267 -7.82 29.58 1.21
N GLN A 268 -6.53 29.46 0.91
CA GLN A 268 -5.60 30.59 0.83
C GLN A 268 -5.47 31.11 -0.61
N PRO A 269 -5.27 32.43 -0.82
CA PRO A 269 -4.85 32.95 -2.11
C PRO A 269 -3.59 32.24 -2.62
N ASN A 270 -3.53 31.96 -3.92
CA ASN A 270 -2.49 31.11 -4.55
C ASN A 270 -2.43 29.66 -4.03
N GLY A 271 -3.51 29.18 -3.45
CA GLY A 271 -3.66 27.81 -2.99
C GLY A 271 -4.80 27.09 -3.71
N VAL A 272 -5.53 26.29 -2.97
CA VAL A 272 -6.64 25.46 -3.49
C VAL A 272 -7.85 25.48 -2.57
N PHE A 273 -9.00 25.10 -3.12
CA PHE A 273 -10.13 24.58 -2.36
C PHE A 273 -10.18 23.05 -2.51
N VAL A 274 -10.57 22.36 -1.46
CA VAL A 274 -10.77 20.91 -1.43
C VAL A 274 -12.24 20.66 -1.14
N PHE A 275 -12.99 20.18 -2.12
CA PHE A 275 -14.42 19.95 -2.00
C PHE A 275 -14.73 18.46 -2.01
N PRO A 276 -15.38 17.90 -0.97
CA PRO A 276 -15.80 16.53 -0.97
C PRO A 276 -16.84 16.28 -2.05
N MET A 277 -16.75 15.15 -2.72
CA MET A 277 -17.73 14.71 -3.71
C MET A 277 -18.62 13.62 -3.09
N ASP A 278 -19.86 13.52 -3.57
CA ASP A 278 -20.83 12.53 -3.11
C ASP A 278 -20.40 11.10 -3.48
N GLU A 279 -19.52 10.95 -4.47
CA GLU A 279 -19.02 9.66 -4.91
C GLU A 279 -18.12 9.03 -3.86
N LYS A 280 -18.51 7.85 -3.40
CA LYS A 280 -17.73 7.07 -2.44
C LYS A 280 -16.62 6.31 -3.15
N ILE A 281 -15.43 6.33 -2.56
CA ILE A 281 -14.37 5.42 -2.95
C ILE A 281 -14.63 4.08 -2.28
N GLU A 282 -14.74 3.01 -3.08
CA GLU A 282 -15.03 1.69 -2.56
C GLU A 282 -13.90 1.15 -1.69
N GLY A 283 -14.29 0.71 -0.50
CA GLY A 283 -13.43 0.06 0.49
C GLY A 283 -12.85 1.02 1.52
N ASP A 284 -12.79 0.51 2.75
CA ASP A 284 -12.14 1.20 3.86
C ASP A 284 -10.63 1.09 3.75
N ILE A 285 -9.92 2.11 4.22
CA ILE A 285 -8.49 1.98 4.53
C ILE A 285 -8.39 1.16 5.80
N VAL A 286 -7.61 0.10 5.72
CA VAL A 286 -7.39 -0.81 6.82
C VAL A 286 -5.91 -0.97 7.11
N ILE A 287 -5.59 -1.31 8.35
CA ILE A 287 -4.36 -1.98 8.69
C ILE A 287 -4.66 -3.47 8.81
N GLY A 288 -3.87 -4.29 8.11
CA GLY A 288 -4.08 -5.74 8.05
C GLY A 288 -2.81 -6.50 8.43
N TYR A 289 -3.02 -7.68 9.07
CA TYR A 289 -1.96 -8.61 9.46
C TYR A 289 -2.45 -10.07 9.40
N SER A 290 -1.53 -11.00 9.31
CA SER A 290 -1.85 -12.43 9.29
C SER A 290 -2.36 -12.91 10.65
N LYS A 291 -3.36 -13.80 10.65
CA LYS A 291 -3.80 -14.53 11.84
C LYS A 291 -2.93 -15.75 12.12
N GLU A 292 -2.16 -16.20 11.15
CA GLU A 292 -1.41 -17.45 11.20
C GLU A 292 0.04 -17.24 11.67
N HIS A 293 0.53 -16.01 11.58
CA HIS A 293 1.88 -15.65 12.00
C HIS A 293 1.89 -14.92 13.33
N TYR A 294 2.97 -15.10 14.09
CA TYR A 294 3.14 -14.38 15.35
C TYR A 294 3.19 -12.87 15.11
N LEU A 295 2.31 -12.14 15.76
CA LEU A 295 2.30 -10.69 15.74
C LEU A 295 3.19 -10.17 16.89
N SER A 296 4.38 -9.69 16.53
CA SER A 296 5.38 -9.21 17.51
C SER A 296 4.87 -7.99 18.29
N LYS A 297 5.47 -7.71 19.45
CA LYS A 297 5.19 -6.48 20.22
C LYS A 297 5.40 -5.24 19.36
N ALA A 298 6.48 -5.20 18.56
CA ALA A 298 6.76 -4.13 17.63
C ALA A 298 5.59 -3.89 16.65
N ALA A 299 5.05 -4.96 16.05
CA ALA A 299 3.93 -4.86 15.13
C ALA A 299 2.63 -4.42 15.84
N LYS A 300 2.35 -4.91 17.06
CA LYS A 300 1.21 -4.49 17.87
C LYS A 300 1.27 -2.99 18.19
N HIS A 301 2.41 -2.51 18.68
CA HIS A 301 2.61 -1.08 18.96
C HIS A 301 2.46 -0.21 17.71
N PHE A 302 2.92 -0.70 16.53
CA PHE A 302 2.71 0.02 15.28
C PHE A 302 1.23 0.09 14.91
N ILE A 303 0.47 -0.99 15.08
CA ILE A 303 -0.98 -1.03 14.84
C ILE A 303 -1.69 -0.01 15.75
N ASP A 304 -1.38 -0.05 17.06
CA ASP A 304 -1.99 0.86 18.04
C ASP A 304 -1.67 2.33 17.71
N LYS A 305 -0.44 2.62 17.30
CA LYS A 305 -0.04 3.96 16.88
C LYS A 305 -0.77 4.40 15.59
N ALA A 306 -0.87 3.51 14.60
CA ALA A 306 -1.61 3.81 13.37
C ALA A 306 -3.10 4.10 13.67
N ILE A 307 -3.73 3.30 14.53
CA ILE A 307 -5.11 3.53 14.96
C ILE A 307 -5.24 4.89 15.67
N SER A 308 -4.37 5.20 16.62
CA SER A 308 -4.43 6.47 17.35
C SER A 308 -4.27 7.69 16.44
N CYS A 309 -3.38 7.61 15.44
CA CYS A 309 -3.17 8.68 14.46
C CYS A 309 -4.40 8.96 13.59
N TYR A 310 -5.27 7.97 13.36
CA TYR A 310 -6.41 8.08 12.45
C TYR A 310 -7.78 8.09 13.16
N ASN A 311 -7.95 7.52 14.36
CA ASN A 311 -9.20 7.57 15.11
C ASN A 311 -9.52 8.95 15.72
N HIS A 312 -8.54 9.87 15.79
CA HIS A 312 -8.74 11.25 16.27
C HIS A 312 -9.07 12.23 15.13
N THR A 313 -9.26 11.77 13.93
CA THR A 313 -9.63 12.60 12.78
C THR A 313 -11.11 12.36 12.45
N GLU A 314 -12.02 12.90 13.27
CA GLU A 314 -13.36 13.28 12.80
C GLU A 314 -13.16 14.45 11.82
N PHE A 315 -13.34 14.22 10.53
CA PHE A 315 -13.42 15.23 9.49
C PHE A 315 -14.86 15.70 9.31
#